data_5762d697969615d1c1771d5b3980018e
#
_entry.id   5762d697969615d1c1771d5b3980018e
#
_cell.length_a   1.000
_cell.length_b   1.000
_cell.length_c   1.000
_cell.angle_alpha   90.00
_cell.angle_beta   90.00
_cell.angle_gamma   90.00
#
_symmetry.space_group_name_H-M   'P 1'
#
loop_
_entity.id
_entity.type
_entity.pdbx_description
1 polymer ?
#
loop_
_entity_poly.entity_id
_entity_poly.type
_entity_poly.pdbx_seq_one_letter_code
_entity_poly.pdbx_strand_id
1 'polypeptide(L)'
;AYIGDFIGWHDRARTHFDSYAASQVTDVPATIPHPTQDTALHLARSVKKWGTPHYSNGYICRTPYRKDQMHHYDMNLCYIDELLWHFNWTGDLDYVRKMWLVLTSHLAWEKLNYDPDNDGLYDAYCCIWASDALYYNSGAVTHSSAYNYRANKLAAMLAEKIGEDATPYEKEADKILKAMNERLWIKDKGHWAEFQDFMGHKRLHESAGLWTIYHAIDSETADPFQAYQATRYVDTSIPHIPVFADGLDRDYETLSTTNWMPYVWSVNNVAFAEVMHTALAFFQAGRGDDGFNLLKGSILDGMYLGKSPGNFGQISLYDAVRRETYRDFADQIGITSRTLIQGLY
;
A
#
# COMPACT_ATOMS: atom_id res chain seq x y z
N ALA A 1 -7.21 -0.74 10.91
CA ALA A 1 -8.21 0.18 11.45
C ALA A 1 -9.45 0.34 10.56
N TYR A 2 -9.39 0.08 9.25
CA TYR A 2 -10.55 0.22 8.33
C TYR A 2 -11.85 -0.37 8.88
N ILE A 3 -11.82 -1.58 9.42
CA ILE A 3 -13.01 -2.24 9.93
C ILE A 3 -13.69 -1.47 11.06
N GLY A 4 -12.92 -0.80 11.89
CA GLY A 4 -13.47 -0.02 13.02
C GLY A 4 -14.44 1.05 12.53
N ASP A 5 -14.07 1.79 11.50
CA ASP A 5 -14.90 2.83 10.92
C ASP A 5 -16.13 2.26 10.19
N PHE A 6 -15.98 1.15 9.45
CA PHE A 6 -17.08 0.53 8.73
C PHE A 6 -18.20 0.01 9.64
N ILE A 7 -17.87 -0.42 10.84
CA ILE A 7 -18.86 -0.89 11.82
C ILE A 7 -19.21 0.14 12.89
N GLY A 8 -18.81 1.40 12.68
CA GLY A 8 -19.15 2.54 13.56
C GLY A 8 -18.34 2.63 14.85
N TRP A 9 -17.21 1.93 14.96
CA TRP A 9 -16.33 1.99 16.14
C TRP A 9 -15.32 3.12 16.05
N HIS A 10 -15.78 4.32 15.69
CA HIS A 10 -14.93 5.48 15.46
C HIS A 10 -14.06 5.86 16.67
N ASP A 11 -14.57 5.74 17.88
CA ASP A 11 -13.80 6.04 19.10
C ASP A 11 -12.65 5.04 19.31
N ARG A 12 -12.86 3.77 18.96
CA ARG A 12 -11.77 2.77 19.02
C ARG A 12 -10.73 3.01 17.94
N ALA A 13 -11.16 3.37 16.74
CA ALA A 13 -10.25 3.78 15.66
C ALA A 13 -9.40 4.99 16.09
N ARG A 14 -10.01 6.03 16.71
CA ARG A 14 -9.28 7.19 17.26
C ARG A 14 -8.28 6.80 18.34
N THR A 15 -8.66 5.90 19.25
CA THR A 15 -7.72 5.40 20.27
C THR A 15 -6.50 4.75 19.63
N HIS A 16 -6.69 3.97 18.57
CA HIS A 16 -5.60 3.38 17.80
C HIS A 16 -4.74 4.48 17.15
N PHE A 17 -5.33 5.43 16.44
CA PHE A 17 -4.60 6.52 15.77
C PHE A 17 -3.82 7.39 16.78
N ASP A 18 -4.44 7.76 17.89
CA ASP A 18 -3.79 8.55 18.94
C ASP A 18 -2.59 7.82 19.55
N SER A 19 -2.69 6.51 19.76
CA SER A 19 -1.63 5.71 20.35
C SER A 19 -0.39 5.62 19.46
N TYR A 20 -0.59 5.51 18.14
CA TYR A 20 0.51 5.51 17.17
C TYR A 20 1.02 6.93 16.87
N ALA A 21 0.16 7.93 16.87
CA ALA A 21 0.59 9.33 16.78
C ALA A 21 1.58 9.68 17.90
N ALA A 22 1.33 9.16 19.12
CA ALA A 22 2.25 9.33 20.25
C ALA A 22 3.60 8.63 20.05
N SER A 23 3.72 7.70 19.10
CA SER A 23 4.98 7.06 18.72
C SER A 23 5.73 7.79 17.61
N GLN A 24 5.16 8.87 17.05
CA GLN A 24 5.83 9.64 16.01
C GLN A 24 7.09 10.33 16.56
N VAL A 25 8.19 10.19 15.83
CA VAL A 25 9.47 10.81 16.17
C VAL A 25 9.39 12.31 15.92
N THR A 26 9.74 13.11 16.91
CA THR A 26 9.61 14.58 16.88
C THR A 26 10.84 15.33 17.43
N ASP A 27 11.79 14.61 17.99
CA ASP A 27 12.87 15.15 18.82
C ASP A 27 14.28 14.73 18.36
N VAL A 28 14.37 14.27 17.12
CA VAL A 28 15.66 13.95 16.51
C VAL A 28 16.29 15.25 15.96
N PRO A 29 17.54 15.56 16.34
CA PRO A 29 18.23 16.72 15.78
C PRO A 29 18.33 16.66 14.26
N ALA A 30 18.15 17.79 13.59
CA ALA A 30 18.25 17.90 12.12
C ALA A 30 19.64 17.50 11.56
N THR A 31 20.66 17.56 12.39
CA THR A 31 22.03 17.17 12.07
C THR A 31 22.44 15.96 12.89
N ILE A 32 21.93 14.79 12.55
CA ILE A 32 22.48 13.55 13.11
C ILE A 32 23.73 13.22 12.32
N PRO A 33 24.88 12.94 12.98
CA PRO A 33 26.04 12.41 12.29
C PRO A 33 25.64 11.12 11.56
N HIS A 34 25.92 11.03 10.27
CA HIS A 34 25.68 9.80 9.56
C HIS A 34 26.42 8.66 10.22
N PRO A 35 25.81 7.47 10.33
CA PRO A 35 26.54 6.29 10.72
C PRO A 35 27.76 6.16 9.81
N THR A 36 28.92 5.91 10.38
CA THR A 36 30.14 5.68 9.61
C THR A 36 29.90 4.49 8.71
N GLN A 37 29.86 4.72 7.42
CA GLN A 37 29.71 3.62 6.47
C GLN A 37 31.02 2.87 6.33
N ASP A 38 30.94 1.57 6.26
CA ASP A 38 32.11 0.76 5.90
C ASP A 38 32.42 0.95 4.41
N THR A 39 33.36 1.86 4.13
CA THR A 39 33.78 2.14 2.76
C THR A 39 34.50 0.95 2.12
N ALA A 40 34.97 -0.02 2.89
CA ALA A 40 35.56 -1.24 2.36
C ALA A 40 34.54 -2.14 1.65
N LEU A 41 33.26 -2.02 1.98
CA LEU A 41 32.20 -2.73 1.29
C LEU A 41 31.75 -2.08 -0.01
N HIS A 42 32.32 -0.95 -0.37
CA HIS A 42 32.02 -0.22 -1.62
C HIS A 42 30.51 0.00 -1.86
N LEU A 43 29.76 0.32 -0.83
CA LEU A 43 28.32 0.58 -0.90
C LEU A 43 28.03 1.99 -1.48
N ALA A 44 28.61 2.30 -2.63
CA ALA A 44 28.57 3.61 -3.24
C ALA A 44 27.14 4.16 -3.43
N ARG A 45 26.18 3.29 -3.71
CA ARG A 45 24.77 3.67 -3.85
C ARG A 45 24.14 4.16 -2.55
N SER A 46 24.68 3.77 -1.41
CA SER A 46 24.15 4.16 -0.11
C SER A 46 24.56 5.58 0.27
N VAL A 47 25.72 6.05 -0.15
CA VAL A 47 26.31 7.33 0.28
C VAL A 47 25.35 8.51 0.06
N LYS A 48 24.65 8.54 -1.05
CA LYS A 48 23.76 9.65 -1.37
C LYS A 48 22.43 9.60 -0.62
N LYS A 49 21.80 8.43 -0.54
CA LYS A 49 20.43 8.27 -0.02
C LYS A 49 20.38 7.91 1.46
N TRP A 50 21.39 7.21 1.93
CA TRP A 50 21.47 6.81 3.33
C TRP A 50 21.99 7.92 4.24
N GLY A 51 22.23 9.09 3.66
CA GLY A 51 22.55 10.28 4.40
C GLY A 51 21.43 10.82 5.27
N THR A 52 20.17 10.47 4.96
CA THR A 52 19.02 10.84 5.78
C THR A 52 18.56 9.59 6.54
N PRO A 53 18.60 9.61 7.87
CA PRO A 53 18.20 8.46 8.65
C PRO A 53 16.72 8.16 8.44
N HIS A 54 16.38 6.92 8.19
CA HIS A 54 15.00 6.44 8.20
C HIS A 54 14.31 6.81 9.53
N TYR A 55 15.02 6.65 10.64
CA TYR A 55 14.59 7.12 11.95
C TYR A 55 14.89 8.63 12.08
N SER A 56 13.92 9.45 11.72
CA SER A 56 13.99 10.91 11.80
C SER A 56 12.60 11.50 12.07
N ASN A 57 12.52 12.81 12.27
CA ASN A 57 11.25 13.47 12.60
C ASN A 57 10.18 13.20 11.52
N GLY A 58 9.00 12.81 11.97
CA GLY A 58 7.88 12.41 11.13
C GLY A 58 7.69 10.91 11.01
N TYR A 59 8.73 10.09 11.28
CA TYR A 59 8.62 8.64 11.30
C TYR A 59 7.70 8.15 12.42
N ILE A 60 6.82 7.20 12.12
CA ILE A 60 5.89 6.61 13.10
C ILE A 60 6.40 5.23 13.49
N CYS A 61 6.73 5.05 14.75
CA CYS A 61 7.32 3.82 15.26
C CYS A 61 6.29 2.67 15.36
N ARG A 62 6.81 1.45 15.30
CA ARG A 62 6.02 0.21 15.31
C ARG A 62 5.14 0.03 16.54
N THR A 63 5.60 0.46 17.70
CA THR A 63 4.94 0.19 18.99
C THR A 63 4.25 1.46 19.48
N PRO A 64 2.94 1.40 19.81
CA PRO A 64 2.23 2.55 20.35
C PRO A 64 2.94 3.18 21.56
N TYR A 65 2.93 4.51 21.64
CA TYR A 65 3.54 5.32 22.68
C TYR A 65 5.06 5.21 22.81
N ARG A 66 5.74 4.45 21.96
CA ARG A 66 7.19 4.25 22.04
C ARG A 66 7.86 4.80 20.78
N LYS A 67 8.95 5.56 20.96
CA LYS A 67 9.73 6.19 19.89
C LYS A 67 11.06 5.49 19.61
N ASP A 68 11.23 4.27 20.06
CA ASP A 68 12.51 3.54 20.03
C ASP A 68 12.47 2.27 19.16
N GLN A 69 11.37 2.03 18.46
CA GLN A 69 11.21 0.82 17.64
C GLN A 69 10.90 1.16 16.20
N MET A 70 11.83 0.81 15.33
CA MET A 70 11.65 0.89 13.90
C MET A 70 10.87 -0.32 13.36
N HIS A 71 10.26 -0.13 12.21
CA HIS A 71 9.64 -1.18 11.42
C HIS A 71 9.85 -0.89 9.93
N HIS A 72 9.16 -1.66 9.10
CA HIS A 72 9.17 -1.47 7.67
C HIS A 72 8.64 -0.09 7.27
N TYR A 73 9.14 0.41 6.16
CA TYR A 73 8.71 1.67 5.56
C TYR A 73 7.20 1.74 5.35
N ASP A 74 6.64 0.69 4.78
CA ASP A 74 5.22 0.64 4.39
C ASP A 74 4.24 0.78 5.54
N MET A 75 4.64 0.43 6.76
CA MET A 75 3.78 0.59 7.95
C MET A 75 3.40 2.05 8.21
N ASN A 76 4.27 2.98 7.84
CA ASN A 76 3.96 4.42 7.92
C ASN A 76 2.90 4.82 6.90
N LEU A 77 2.99 4.29 5.68
CA LEU A 77 2.00 4.53 4.63
C LEU A 77 0.63 4.00 5.03
N CYS A 78 0.56 2.76 5.53
CA CYS A 78 -0.69 2.15 5.99
C CYS A 78 -1.36 2.98 7.08
N TYR A 79 -0.60 3.40 8.09
CA TYR A 79 -1.14 4.19 9.19
C TYR A 79 -1.76 5.51 8.69
N ILE A 80 -1.06 6.21 7.82
CA ILE A 80 -1.54 7.49 7.28
C ILE A 80 -2.73 7.29 6.35
N ASP A 81 -2.74 6.26 5.51
CA ASP A 81 -3.88 5.96 4.65
C ASP A 81 -5.13 5.64 5.46
N GLU A 82 -5.01 4.81 6.50
CA GLU A 82 -6.12 4.51 7.41
C GLU A 82 -6.61 5.75 8.17
N LEU A 83 -5.72 6.64 8.59
CA LEU A 83 -6.07 7.91 9.23
C LEU A 83 -6.84 8.82 8.27
N LEU A 84 -6.41 8.92 7.03
CA LEU A 84 -7.10 9.70 6.00
C LEU A 84 -8.50 9.13 5.70
N TRP A 85 -8.63 7.82 5.67
CA TRP A 85 -9.94 7.17 5.56
C TRP A 85 -10.83 7.46 6.76
N HIS A 86 -10.30 7.44 7.97
CA HIS A 86 -11.04 7.82 9.16
C HIS A 86 -11.59 9.25 9.06
N PHE A 87 -10.80 10.18 8.56
CA PHE A 87 -11.28 11.56 8.32
C PHE A 87 -12.43 11.61 7.30
N ASN A 88 -12.33 10.84 6.22
CA ASN A 88 -13.38 10.75 5.21
C ASN A 88 -14.69 10.15 5.78
N TRP A 89 -14.57 9.11 6.62
CA TRP A 89 -15.73 8.48 7.25
C TRP A 89 -16.43 9.36 8.28
N THR A 90 -15.68 10.05 9.10
CA THR A 90 -16.22 10.79 10.23
C THR A 90 -16.54 12.24 9.90
N GLY A 91 -15.85 12.86 8.98
CA GLY A 91 -15.96 14.28 8.68
C GLY A 91 -15.59 15.19 9.86
N ASP A 92 -14.90 14.66 10.88
CA ASP A 92 -14.58 15.38 12.11
C ASP A 92 -13.38 16.31 11.92
N LEU A 93 -13.66 17.57 11.62
CA LEU A 93 -12.63 18.59 11.40
C LEU A 93 -11.83 18.93 12.65
N ASP A 94 -12.39 18.74 13.84
CA ASP A 94 -11.64 18.99 15.09
C ASP A 94 -10.58 17.89 15.28
N TYR A 95 -10.93 16.65 14.93
CA TYR A 95 -9.95 15.57 14.94
C TYR A 95 -8.90 15.74 13.83
N VAL A 96 -9.28 16.23 12.65
CA VAL A 96 -8.32 16.63 11.61
C VAL A 96 -7.32 17.65 12.15
N ARG A 97 -7.79 18.73 12.80
CA ARG A 97 -6.90 19.76 13.40
C ARG A 97 -5.96 19.16 14.45
N LYS A 98 -6.48 18.27 15.30
CA LYS A 98 -5.67 17.54 16.30
C LYS A 98 -4.53 16.75 15.66
N MET A 99 -4.82 16.06 14.56
CA MET A 99 -3.88 15.15 13.90
C MET A 99 -3.07 15.81 12.77
N TRP A 100 -3.33 17.10 12.50
CA TRP A 100 -2.73 17.81 11.36
C TRP A 100 -1.20 17.77 11.37
N LEU A 101 -0.60 18.03 12.51
CA LEU A 101 0.86 18.00 12.63
C LEU A 101 1.42 16.59 12.43
N VAL A 102 0.70 15.54 12.83
CA VAL A 102 1.12 14.15 12.60
C VAL A 102 1.17 13.85 11.11
N LEU A 103 0.13 14.23 10.39
CA LEU A 103 0.04 14.07 8.94
C LEU A 103 1.14 14.85 8.21
N THR A 104 1.27 16.14 8.48
CA THR A 104 2.21 17.01 7.78
C THR A 104 3.67 16.68 8.08
N SER A 105 3.98 16.27 9.30
CA SER A 105 5.32 15.80 9.66
C SER A 105 5.67 14.50 8.93
N HIS A 106 4.70 13.58 8.77
CA HIS A 106 4.91 12.37 7.99
C HIS A 106 5.16 12.69 6.51
N LEU A 107 4.36 13.58 5.89
CA LEU A 107 4.55 13.96 4.50
C LEU A 107 5.91 14.63 4.27
N ALA A 108 6.37 15.44 5.21
CA ALA A 108 7.71 16.04 5.16
C ALA A 108 8.81 14.98 5.30
N TRP A 109 8.60 13.97 6.15
CA TRP A 109 9.52 12.84 6.30
C TRP A 109 9.59 11.99 5.03
N GLU A 110 8.46 11.68 4.40
CA GLU A 110 8.38 10.99 3.11
C GLU A 110 9.17 11.74 2.03
N LYS A 111 8.89 13.04 1.89
CA LYS A 111 9.54 13.88 0.89
C LYS A 111 11.05 13.94 1.08
N LEU A 112 11.51 14.13 2.30
CA LEU A 112 12.93 14.25 2.61
C LEU A 112 13.70 12.95 2.36
N ASN A 113 13.11 11.83 2.71
CA ASN A 113 13.80 10.54 2.69
C ASN A 113 13.65 9.81 1.35
N TYR A 114 12.51 9.95 0.68
CA TYR A 114 12.14 9.10 -0.46
C TYR A 114 11.95 9.84 -1.79
N ASP A 115 11.90 11.16 -1.77
CA ASP A 115 12.02 11.99 -2.99
C ASP A 115 13.03 13.14 -2.79
N PRO A 116 14.29 12.83 -2.41
CA PRO A 116 15.29 13.87 -2.10
C PRO A 116 15.79 14.64 -3.34
N ASP A 117 15.64 14.10 -4.54
CA ASP A 117 15.96 14.76 -5.79
C ASP A 117 14.78 15.55 -6.37
N ASN A 118 13.64 15.48 -5.68
CA ASN A 118 12.45 16.28 -5.98
C ASN A 118 11.89 16.03 -7.38
N ASP A 119 12.00 14.79 -7.87
CA ASP A 119 11.53 14.42 -9.21
C ASP A 119 10.07 13.94 -9.23
N GLY A 120 9.42 13.83 -8.05
CA GLY A 120 8.02 13.44 -7.87
C GLY A 120 7.79 11.94 -7.79
N LEU A 121 8.84 11.12 -7.81
CA LEU A 121 8.74 9.69 -7.57
C LEU A 121 9.41 9.31 -6.25
N TYR A 122 8.75 8.45 -5.49
CA TYR A 122 9.20 8.05 -4.16
C TYR A 122 10.02 6.78 -4.23
N ASP A 123 11.30 6.91 -3.91
CA ASP A 123 12.30 5.85 -4.02
C ASP A 123 12.34 5.01 -2.76
N ALA A 124 11.59 3.95 -2.70
CA ALA A 124 11.69 3.00 -1.61
C ALA A 124 12.76 1.93 -1.89
N TYR A 125 13.42 1.47 -0.84
CA TYR A 125 14.50 0.47 -0.96
C TYR A 125 14.07 -0.93 -0.58
N CYS A 126 13.18 -1.04 0.34
CA CYS A 126 12.64 -2.27 0.85
C CYS A 126 11.17 -2.03 1.13
N CYS A 127 10.36 -2.20 0.11
CA CYS A 127 8.93 -2.25 0.26
C CYS A 127 8.57 -3.69 0.55
N ILE A 128 8.06 -3.92 1.75
CA ILE A 128 7.63 -5.26 2.17
C ILE A 128 6.11 -5.31 2.15
N TRP A 129 5.50 -4.42 1.39
CA TRP A 129 4.10 -4.13 1.48
C TRP A 129 3.26 -5.37 1.69
N ALA A 130 3.11 -6.22 0.89
CA ALA A 130 2.18 -7.31 1.00
C ALA A 130 2.79 -8.60 1.48
N SER A 131 4.09 -8.66 1.57
CA SER A 131 4.68 -9.98 1.53
C SER A 131 5.46 -10.37 2.75
N ASP A 132 5.86 -9.46 3.60
CA ASP A 132 6.93 -9.73 4.58
C ASP A 132 8.11 -10.53 3.97
N ALA A 133 8.07 -10.77 2.67
CA ALA A 133 9.17 -11.36 1.93
C ALA A 133 10.27 -10.33 1.74
N LEU A 134 11.51 -10.78 1.74
CA LEU A 134 12.64 -9.90 1.46
C LEU A 134 12.64 -9.49 -0.01
N TYR A 135 11.80 -8.53 -0.31
CA TYR A 135 11.70 -7.94 -1.62
C TYR A 135 12.37 -6.57 -1.62
N TYR A 136 13.31 -6.39 -2.51
CA TYR A 136 14.06 -5.16 -2.64
C TYR A 136 13.76 -4.47 -3.96
N ASN A 137 13.18 -3.31 -3.88
CA ASN A 137 13.17 -2.37 -4.99
C ASN A 137 14.41 -1.48 -4.87
N SER A 138 14.85 -0.94 -5.97
CA SER A 138 16.02 -0.07 -5.97
C SER A 138 15.73 1.28 -6.60
N GLY A 139 14.55 1.82 -6.37
CA GLY A 139 14.24 3.10 -6.96
C GLY A 139 12.80 3.58 -6.77
N ALA A 140 12.29 4.25 -7.77
CA ALA A 140 10.97 4.84 -7.81
C ALA A 140 9.88 3.77 -7.86
N VAL A 141 9.19 3.56 -6.76
CA VAL A 141 8.19 2.51 -6.59
C VAL A 141 6.80 3.05 -6.86
N THR A 142 6.04 2.35 -7.69
CA THR A 142 4.70 2.79 -8.09
C THR A 142 3.77 2.90 -6.91
N HIS A 143 3.64 1.87 -6.07
CA HIS A 143 2.69 1.93 -4.96
C HIS A 143 3.04 2.98 -3.91
N SER A 144 4.33 3.18 -3.60
CA SER A 144 4.75 4.25 -2.69
C SER A 144 4.45 5.64 -3.25
N SER A 145 4.69 5.84 -4.56
CA SER A 145 4.37 7.10 -5.24
C SER A 145 2.85 7.32 -5.28
N ALA A 146 2.06 6.29 -5.53
CA ALA A 146 0.60 6.37 -5.53
C ALA A 146 0.03 6.77 -4.16
N TYR A 147 0.55 6.19 -3.07
CA TYR A 147 0.18 6.60 -1.72
C TYR A 147 0.52 8.05 -1.43
N ASN A 148 1.72 8.47 -1.78
CA ASN A 148 2.15 9.85 -1.57
C ASN A 148 1.31 10.84 -2.39
N TYR A 149 0.90 10.46 -3.62
CA TYR A 149 -0.07 11.23 -4.38
C TYR A 149 -1.38 11.41 -3.62
N ARG A 150 -2.00 10.30 -3.20
CA ARG A 150 -3.27 10.33 -2.48
C ARG A 150 -3.15 11.10 -1.17
N ALA A 151 -2.10 10.87 -0.39
CA ALA A 151 -1.91 11.53 0.88
C ALA A 151 -1.77 13.05 0.72
N ASN A 152 -1.03 13.52 -0.27
CA ASN A 152 -0.92 14.95 -0.58
C ASN A 152 -2.24 15.53 -1.12
N LYS A 153 -2.93 14.84 -2.02
CA LYS A 153 -4.24 15.25 -2.53
C LYS A 153 -5.27 15.44 -1.40
N LEU A 154 -5.35 14.47 -0.50
CA LEU A 154 -6.27 14.55 0.65
C LEU A 154 -5.80 15.58 1.68
N ALA A 155 -4.50 15.74 1.90
CA ALA A 155 -3.97 16.79 2.76
C ALA A 155 -4.32 18.19 2.24
N ALA A 156 -4.25 18.42 0.92
CA ALA A 156 -4.69 19.68 0.31
C ALA A 156 -6.17 19.96 0.59
N MET A 157 -7.04 18.99 0.33
CA MET A 157 -8.47 19.10 0.61
C MET A 157 -8.76 19.36 2.10
N LEU A 158 -8.05 18.70 3.00
CA LEU A 158 -8.22 18.90 4.44
C LEU A 158 -7.68 20.26 4.90
N ALA A 159 -6.55 20.72 4.34
CA ALA A 159 -5.98 22.04 4.61
C ALA A 159 -7.02 23.15 4.36
N GLU A 160 -7.67 23.14 3.19
CA GLU A 160 -8.74 24.11 2.87
C GLU A 160 -9.87 24.09 3.93
N LYS A 161 -10.29 22.87 4.34
CA LYS A 161 -11.39 22.70 5.29
C LYS A 161 -11.06 23.21 6.71
N ILE A 162 -9.80 23.16 7.10
CA ILE A 162 -9.37 23.60 8.45
C ILE A 162 -8.73 24.99 8.46
N GLY A 163 -8.57 25.63 7.28
CA GLY A 163 -8.01 26.98 7.14
C GLY A 163 -6.49 27.03 7.07
N GLU A 164 -5.85 25.95 6.67
CA GLU A 164 -4.41 25.85 6.42
C GLU A 164 -4.08 26.06 4.94
N ASP A 165 -2.79 26.27 4.60
CA ASP A 165 -2.36 26.43 3.19
C ASP A 165 -2.35 25.09 2.46
N ALA A 166 -3.22 24.92 1.47
CA ALA A 166 -3.31 23.73 0.62
C ALA A 166 -2.24 23.66 -0.47
N THR A 167 -1.69 24.83 -0.87
CA THR A 167 -0.83 24.98 -2.05
C THR A 167 0.38 24.03 -2.09
N PRO A 168 1.13 23.77 -1.00
CA PRO A 168 2.27 22.87 -1.07
C PRO A 168 1.87 21.43 -1.37
N TYR A 169 0.73 20.98 -0.86
CA TYR A 169 0.22 19.61 -1.04
C TYR A 169 -0.37 19.41 -2.44
N GLU A 170 -1.10 20.40 -2.97
CA GLU A 170 -1.60 20.38 -4.35
C GLU A 170 -0.43 20.26 -5.35
N LYS A 171 0.57 21.11 -5.21
CA LYS A 171 1.75 21.08 -6.08
C LYS A 171 2.51 19.77 -6.01
N GLU A 172 2.60 19.16 -4.84
CA GLU A 172 3.27 17.88 -4.70
C GLU A 172 2.43 16.76 -5.32
N ALA A 173 1.12 16.73 -5.09
CA ALA A 173 0.22 15.77 -5.72
C ALA A 173 0.28 15.84 -7.25
N ASP A 174 0.18 17.04 -7.83
CA ASP A 174 0.28 17.24 -9.28
C ASP A 174 1.60 16.74 -9.85
N LYS A 175 2.71 17.03 -9.14
CA LYS A 175 4.04 16.57 -9.53
C LYS A 175 4.15 15.06 -9.54
N ILE A 176 3.66 14.40 -8.48
CA ILE A 176 3.68 12.95 -8.37
C ILE A 176 2.86 12.32 -9.50
N LEU A 177 1.63 12.78 -9.70
CA LEU A 177 0.74 12.25 -10.74
C LEU A 177 1.37 12.36 -12.13
N LYS A 178 1.96 13.52 -12.43
CA LYS A 178 2.68 13.73 -13.68
C LYS A 178 3.86 12.77 -13.83
N ALA A 179 4.70 12.66 -12.80
CA ALA A 179 5.89 11.80 -12.84
C ALA A 179 5.51 10.31 -12.99
N MET A 180 4.48 9.85 -12.30
CA MET A 180 3.97 8.48 -12.44
C MET A 180 3.49 8.19 -13.86
N ASN A 181 2.71 9.09 -14.46
CA ASN A 181 2.19 8.90 -15.81
C ASN A 181 3.28 8.98 -16.89
N GLU A 182 4.30 9.81 -16.70
CA GLU A 182 5.37 9.99 -17.68
C GLU A 182 6.45 8.89 -17.60
N ARG A 183 6.68 8.32 -16.41
CA ARG A 183 7.86 7.48 -16.17
C ARG A 183 7.53 6.05 -15.74
N LEU A 184 6.39 5.80 -15.09
CA LEU A 184 6.04 4.47 -14.58
C LEU A 184 4.92 3.81 -15.40
N TRP A 185 4.08 4.57 -16.09
CA TRP A 185 3.05 4.02 -16.96
C TRP A 185 3.64 3.44 -18.25
N ILE A 186 3.44 2.14 -18.48
CA ILE A 186 3.90 1.43 -19.69
C ILE A 186 2.76 1.42 -20.70
N LYS A 187 2.75 2.43 -21.56
CA LYS A 187 1.62 2.74 -22.44
C LYS A 187 1.24 1.60 -23.40
N ASP A 188 2.20 0.89 -23.93
CA ASP A 188 2.02 -0.23 -24.85
C ASP A 188 1.59 -1.53 -24.16
N LYS A 189 1.74 -1.62 -22.84
CA LYS A 189 1.33 -2.75 -22.00
C LYS A 189 0.08 -2.48 -21.16
N GLY A 190 -0.29 -1.22 -20.99
CA GLY A 190 -1.48 -0.81 -20.27
C GLY A 190 -1.44 -1.04 -18.76
N HIS A 191 -0.27 -0.95 -18.14
CA HIS A 191 -0.13 -1.00 -16.67
C HIS A 191 1.09 -0.21 -16.21
N TRP A 192 1.19 0.03 -14.89
CA TRP A 192 2.38 0.64 -14.29
C TRP A 192 3.48 -0.40 -14.08
N ALA A 193 4.73 0.02 -14.28
CA ALA A 193 5.89 -0.73 -13.85
C ALA A 193 5.87 -0.92 -12.33
N GLU A 194 6.46 -1.99 -11.84
CA GLU A 194 6.65 -2.19 -10.40
C GLU A 194 7.49 -1.07 -9.79
N PHE A 195 8.61 -0.78 -10.43
CA PHE A 195 9.48 0.35 -10.09
C PHE A 195 10.41 0.72 -11.24
N GLN A 196 11.03 1.92 -11.14
CA GLN A 196 12.13 2.35 -11.99
C GLN A 196 13.43 2.38 -11.19
N ASP A 197 14.51 1.81 -11.72
CA ASP A 197 15.81 1.87 -11.07
C ASP A 197 16.23 3.31 -10.75
N PHE A 198 16.72 3.51 -9.54
CA PHE A 198 17.25 4.80 -9.10
C PHE A 198 18.54 5.18 -9.80
N MET A 199 19.40 4.20 -10.09
CA MET A 199 20.74 4.37 -10.63
C MET A 199 20.93 3.63 -11.97
N GLY A 200 22.04 3.89 -12.61
CA GLY A 200 22.43 3.23 -13.85
C GLY A 200 21.55 3.64 -15.02
N HIS A 201 20.99 2.68 -15.71
CA HIS A 201 20.18 2.92 -16.91
C HIS A 201 18.72 3.32 -16.62
N LYS A 202 18.32 3.46 -15.36
CA LYS A 202 16.95 3.79 -14.94
C LYS A 202 15.89 2.86 -15.61
N ARG A 203 16.15 1.56 -15.60
CA ARG A 203 15.27 0.58 -16.23
C ARG A 203 13.95 0.50 -15.50
N LEU A 204 12.88 0.27 -16.26
CA LEU A 204 11.59 -0.10 -15.72
C LEU A 204 11.55 -1.60 -15.44
N HIS A 205 11.08 -1.95 -14.25
CA HIS A 205 10.75 -3.33 -13.88
C HIS A 205 9.27 -3.55 -14.17
N GLU A 206 9.00 -4.13 -15.31
CA GLU A 206 7.66 -4.14 -15.91
C GLU A 206 6.71 -5.17 -15.30
N SER A 207 7.23 -6.21 -14.65
CA SER A 207 6.40 -7.24 -14.02
C SER A 207 5.87 -6.75 -12.69
N ALA A 208 4.65 -6.22 -12.70
CA ALA A 208 3.99 -5.66 -11.54
C ALA A 208 3.39 -6.77 -10.65
N GLY A 209 3.46 -6.59 -9.33
CA GLY A 209 2.65 -7.33 -8.37
C GLY A 209 1.23 -6.76 -8.28
N LEU A 210 0.31 -7.47 -7.62
CA LEU A 210 -1.05 -7.00 -7.40
C LEU A 210 -1.07 -5.63 -6.71
N TRP A 211 -0.19 -5.41 -5.72
CA TRP A 211 -0.08 -4.16 -4.97
C TRP A 211 0.21 -2.94 -5.85
N THR A 212 0.99 -3.10 -6.90
CA THR A 212 1.24 -2.02 -7.86
C THR A 212 -0.03 -1.61 -8.60
N ILE A 213 -0.83 -2.59 -8.99
CA ILE A 213 -2.08 -2.36 -9.74
C ILE A 213 -3.15 -1.74 -8.85
N TYR A 214 -3.48 -2.38 -7.73
CA TYR A 214 -4.59 -1.89 -6.92
C TYR A 214 -4.26 -0.57 -6.20
N HIS A 215 -3.01 -0.33 -5.80
CA HIS A 215 -2.66 0.95 -5.18
C HIS A 215 -2.73 2.13 -6.14
N ALA A 216 -2.31 1.94 -7.39
CA ALA A 216 -2.42 2.99 -8.39
C ALA A 216 -3.91 3.34 -8.67
N ILE A 217 -4.77 2.34 -8.72
CA ILE A 217 -6.22 2.54 -8.93
C ILE A 217 -6.86 3.16 -7.69
N ASP A 218 -6.66 2.57 -6.52
CA ASP A 218 -7.28 3.00 -5.27
C ASP A 218 -6.79 4.37 -4.80
N SER A 219 -5.58 4.76 -5.16
CA SER A 219 -5.05 6.10 -4.93
C SER A 219 -5.53 7.14 -5.94
N GLU A 220 -6.37 6.76 -6.91
CA GLU A 220 -6.92 7.64 -7.93
C GLU A 220 -5.84 8.24 -8.85
N THR A 221 -4.71 7.54 -9.05
CA THR A 221 -3.70 7.93 -10.04
C THR A 221 -4.09 7.50 -11.45
N ALA A 222 -5.00 6.53 -11.55
CA ALA A 222 -5.52 5.98 -12.80
C ALA A 222 -6.71 6.81 -13.32
N ASP A 223 -6.71 7.13 -14.61
CA ASP A 223 -7.96 7.43 -15.28
C ASP A 223 -8.80 6.14 -15.49
N PRO A 224 -10.10 6.23 -15.84
CA PRO A 224 -10.95 5.05 -16.01
C PRO A 224 -10.43 4.04 -17.04
N PHE A 225 -9.77 4.51 -18.10
CA PHE A 225 -9.22 3.63 -19.12
C PHE A 225 -7.93 2.96 -18.65
N GLN A 226 -7.07 3.69 -17.95
CA GLN A 226 -5.89 3.13 -17.30
C GLN A 226 -6.27 2.07 -16.26
N ALA A 227 -7.28 2.34 -15.44
CA ALA A 227 -7.78 1.37 -14.46
C ALA A 227 -8.28 0.07 -15.13
N TYR A 228 -9.06 0.21 -16.22
CA TYR A 228 -9.49 -0.94 -17.00
C TYR A 228 -8.31 -1.72 -17.58
N GLN A 229 -7.36 -1.05 -18.22
CA GLN A 229 -6.18 -1.70 -18.80
C GLN A 229 -5.33 -2.40 -17.75
N ALA A 230 -5.07 -1.74 -16.61
CA ALA A 230 -4.26 -2.29 -15.54
C ALA A 230 -4.91 -3.55 -14.91
N THR A 231 -6.24 -3.57 -14.78
CA THR A 231 -6.92 -4.79 -14.34
C THR A 231 -6.89 -5.89 -15.40
N ARG A 232 -6.82 -5.56 -16.70
CA ARG A 232 -6.58 -6.57 -17.77
C ARG A 232 -5.19 -7.18 -17.70
N TYR A 233 -4.19 -6.44 -17.24
CA TYR A 233 -2.88 -7.01 -16.95
C TYR A 233 -2.97 -8.10 -15.87
N VAL A 234 -3.78 -7.91 -14.84
CA VAL A 234 -4.00 -8.94 -13.81
C VAL A 234 -4.55 -10.23 -14.44
N ASP A 235 -5.56 -10.13 -15.32
CA ASP A 235 -6.15 -11.30 -15.99
C ASP A 235 -5.14 -12.09 -16.82
N THR A 236 -4.19 -11.41 -17.44
CA THR A 236 -3.32 -12.03 -18.45
C THR A 236 -1.94 -12.40 -17.95
N SER A 237 -1.50 -11.81 -16.85
CA SER A 237 -0.09 -11.89 -16.42
C SER A 237 0.09 -12.42 -14.99
N ILE A 238 -0.95 -12.34 -14.17
CA ILE A 238 -0.90 -12.88 -12.80
C ILE A 238 -1.49 -14.29 -12.79
N PRO A 239 -0.88 -15.27 -12.10
CA PRO A 239 -1.40 -16.63 -12.04
C PRO A 239 -2.77 -16.70 -11.35
N HIS A 240 -3.73 -17.32 -12.03
CA HIS A 240 -5.05 -17.64 -11.52
C HIS A 240 -5.06 -19.04 -10.92
N ILE A 241 -5.63 -19.18 -9.74
CA ILE A 241 -5.64 -20.42 -8.98
C ILE A 241 -7.08 -20.88 -8.83
N PRO A 242 -7.46 -22.01 -9.46
CA PRO A 242 -8.82 -22.52 -9.39
C PRO A 242 -9.26 -22.90 -7.96
N VAL A 243 -10.49 -22.57 -7.60
CA VAL A 243 -11.13 -22.95 -6.35
C VAL A 243 -12.05 -24.14 -6.63
N PHE A 244 -11.76 -25.28 -6.03
CA PHE A 244 -12.46 -26.53 -6.26
C PHE A 244 -13.30 -26.97 -5.08
N ALA A 245 -14.60 -27.17 -5.30
CA ALA A 245 -15.49 -27.90 -4.41
C ALA A 245 -16.68 -28.44 -5.17
N ASP A 246 -17.27 -29.53 -4.65
CA ASP A 246 -18.52 -30.05 -5.17
C ASP A 246 -19.67 -29.07 -4.86
N GLY A 247 -20.54 -28.87 -5.84
CA GLY A 247 -21.75 -28.05 -5.66
C GLY A 247 -21.55 -26.54 -5.84
N LEU A 248 -20.42 -26.10 -6.33
CA LEU A 248 -20.23 -24.71 -6.76
C LEU A 248 -21.12 -24.42 -7.98
N ASP A 249 -21.70 -23.22 -8.03
CA ASP A 249 -22.60 -22.78 -9.09
C ASP A 249 -21.86 -22.39 -10.38
N ARG A 250 -20.57 -22.20 -10.30
CA ARG A 250 -19.65 -21.89 -11.42
C ARG A 250 -18.21 -22.17 -11.02
N ASP A 251 -17.30 -22.02 -11.97
CA ASP A 251 -15.88 -22.03 -11.73
C ASP A 251 -15.46 -20.72 -11.03
N TYR A 252 -14.82 -20.84 -9.88
CA TYR A 252 -14.24 -19.73 -9.13
C TYR A 252 -12.73 -19.85 -9.12
N GLU A 253 -12.08 -18.72 -8.92
CA GLU A 253 -10.63 -18.65 -8.79
C GLU A 253 -10.22 -17.59 -7.77
N THR A 254 -9.01 -17.74 -7.27
CA THR A 254 -8.27 -16.71 -6.55
C THR A 254 -6.99 -16.40 -7.32
N LEU A 255 -6.20 -15.46 -6.84
CA LEU A 255 -4.99 -14.99 -7.54
C LEU A 255 -3.73 -15.23 -6.72
N SER A 256 -2.65 -15.49 -7.41
CA SER A 256 -1.32 -15.25 -6.84
C SER A 256 -1.05 -13.75 -6.74
N THR A 257 -0.16 -13.36 -5.84
CA THR A 257 0.25 -11.94 -5.70
C THR A 257 1.12 -11.46 -6.83
N THR A 258 1.92 -12.34 -7.42
CA THR A 258 2.84 -12.06 -8.51
C THR A 258 3.05 -13.30 -9.39
N ASN A 259 3.70 -13.10 -10.52
CA ASN A 259 4.24 -14.17 -11.37
C ASN A 259 5.76 -14.35 -11.19
N TRP A 260 6.35 -13.86 -10.11
CA TRP A 260 7.80 -13.86 -9.91
C TRP A 260 8.32 -15.22 -9.44
N MET A 261 9.58 -15.48 -9.73
CA MET A 261 10.27 -16.68 -9.29
C MET A 261 11.61 -16.34 -8.61
N PRO A 262 12.01 -17.07 -7.59
CA PRO A 262 11.25 -18.12 -6.90
C PRO A 262 10.13 -17.54 -6.05
N TYR A 263 9.12 -18.37 -5.73
CA TYR A 263 8.10 -17.97 -4.75
C TYR A 263 8.71 -17.97 -3.34
N VAL A 264 8.29 -17.02 -2.53
CA VAL A 264 8.69 -16.93 -1.12
C VAL A 264 7.63 -16.18 -0.32
N TRP A 265 7.19 -16.78 0.79
CA TRP A 265 6.15 -16.21 1.64
C TRP A 265 4.92 -15.85 0.80
N SER A 266 4.49 -14.58 0.77
CA SER A 266 3.36 -14.12 -0.05
C SER A 266 3.75 -13.69 -1.47
N VAL A 267 5.02 -13.70 -1.85
CA VAL A 267 5.44 -13.43 -3.24
C VAL A 267 5.22 -14.68 -4.09
N ASN A 268 4.46 -14.55 -5.17
CA ASN A 268 3.99 -15.64 -6.01
C ASN A 268 3.20 -16.71 -5.24
N ASN A 269 2.45 -16.29 -4.26
CA ASN A 269 1.55 -17.10 -3.43
C ASN A 269 0.21 -16.38 -3.29
N VAL A 270 -0.75 -17.00 -2.62
CA VAL A 270 -2.04 -16.37 -2.34
C VAL A 270 -1.95 -15.61 -1.01
N ALA A 271 -2.08 -14.30 -1.06
CA ALA A 271 -2.28 -13.43 0.10
C ALA A 271 -3.67 -12.79 0.00
N PHE A 272 -4.58 -13.18 0.85
CA PHE A 272 -6.00 -12.81 0.67
C PHE A 272 -6.27 -11.32 0.79
N ALA A 273 -5.53 -10.58 1.60
CA ALA A 273 -5.63 -9.12 1.65
C ALA A 273 -5.36 -8.49 0.28
N GLU A 274 -4.34 -8.96 -0.42
CA GLU A 274 -3.97 -8.49 -1.76
C GLU A 274 -5.05 -8.82 -2.79
N VAL A 275 -5.58 -10.03 -2.71
CA VAL A 275 -6.64 -10.47 -3.62
C VAL A 275 -7.92 -9.67 -3.39
N MET A 276 -8.29 -9.40 -2.13
CA MET A 276 -9.47 -8.60 -1.79
C MET A 276 -9.32 -7.15 -2.25
N HIS A 277 -8.13 -6.57 -2.11
CA HIS A 277 -7.86 -5.22 -2.61
C HIS A 277 -7.87 -5.18 -4.15
N THR A 278 -7.39 -6.24 -4.78
CA THR A 278 -7.50 -6.40 -6.25
C THR A 278 -8.96 -6.49 -6.69
N ALA A 279 -9.82 -7.22 -5.96
CA ALA A 279 -11.25 -7.25 -6.24
C ALA A 279 -11.88 -5.85 -6.13
N LEU A 280 -11.49 -5.05 -5.11
CA LEU A 280 -11.89 -3.65 -5.02
C LEU A 280 -11.45 -2.85 -6.25
N ALA A 281 -10.21 -3.02 -6.70
CA ALA A 281 -9.71 -2.34 -7.88
C ALA A 281 -10.50 -2.73 -9.16
N PHE A 282 -10.95 -3.97 -9.27
CA PHE A 282 -11.83 -4.38 -10.37
C PHE A 282 -13.18 -3.64 -10.32
N PHE A 283 -13.80 -3.50 -9.14
CA PHE A 283 -15.02 -2.68 -9.00
C PHE A 283 -14.76 -1.22 -9.37
N GLN A 284 -13.67 -0.64 -8.88
CA GLN A 284 -13.27 0.74 -9.19
C GLN A 284 -12.98 0.95 -10.69
N ALA A 285 -12.51 -0.08 -11.38
CA ALA A 285 -12.31 -0.08 -12.83
C ALA A 285 -13.60 -0.33 -13.66
N GLY A 286 -14.76 -0.40 -13.01
CA GLY A 286 -16.05 -0.68 -13.67
C GLY A 286 -16.24 -2.14 -14.09
N ARG A 287 -15.46 -3.08 -13.55
CA ARG A 287 -15.50 -4.51 -13.85
C ARG A 287 -16.20 -5.28 -12.71
N GLY A 288 -17.46 -4.93 -12.46
CA GLY A 288 -18.20 -5.41 -11.29
C GLY A 288 -18.36 -6.93 -11.22
N ASP A 289 -18.66 -7.60 -12.35
CA ASP A 289 -18.81 -9.06 -12.39
C ASP A 289 -17.49 -9.79 -12.08
N ASP A 290 -16.38 -9.32 -12.63
CA ASP A 290 -15.05 -9.87 -12.40
C ASP A 290 -14.63 -9.64 -10.93
N GLY A 291 -14.85 -8.43 -10.40
CA GLY A 291 -14.60 -8.08 -9.01
C GLY A 291 -15.41 -8.96 -8.04
N PHE A 292 -16.69 -9.18 -8.35
CA PHE A 292 -17.54 -10.05 -7.53
C PHE A 292 -17.10 -11.52 -7.59
N ASN A 293 -16.76 -12.03 -8.76
CA ASN A 293 -16.28 -13.41 -8.91
C ASN A 293 -14.98 -13.64 -8.12
N LEU A 294 -14.05 -12.70 -8.21
CA LEU A 294 -12.79 -12.77 -7.47
C LEU A 294 -13.02 -12.69 -5.95
N LEU A 295 -13.85 -11.76 -5.50
CA LEU A 295 -14.24 -11.61 -4.09
C LEU A 295 -14.87 -12.89 -3.56
N LYS A 296 -15.88 -13.43 -4.25
CA LYS A 296 -16.61 -14.64 -3.84
C LYS A 296 -15.68 -15.87 -3.86
N GLY A 297 -14.89 -16.05 -4.90
CA GLY A 297 -13.95 -17.16 -5.02
C GLY A 297 -12.93 -17.16 -3.87
N SER A 298 -12.38 -15.99 -3.55
CA SER A 298 -11.41 -15.87 -2.47
C SER A 298 -12.02 -16.06 -1.07
N ILE A 299 -13.26 -15.63 -0.83
CA ILE A 299 -13.99 -15.92 0.41
C ILE A 299 -14.28 -17.43 0.54
N LEU A 300 -14.72 -18.07 -0.54
CA LEU A 300 -14.96 -19.51 -0.56
C LEU A 300 -13.67 -20.27 -0.22
N ASP A 301 -12.58 -19.95 -0.87
CA ASP A 301 -11.31 -20.63 -0.66
C ASP A 301 -10.73 -20.36 0.74
N GLY A 302 -10.68 -19.09 1.16
CA GLY A 302 -10.05 -18.69 2.42
C GLY A 302 -10.85 -19.04 3.67
N MET A 303 -12.19 -19.10 3.60
CA MET A 303 -13.05 -19.27 4.78
C MET A 303 -13.77 -20.60 4.83
N TYR A 304 -14.19 -21.15 3.69
CA TYR A 304 -15.10 -22.30 3.66
C TYR A 304 -14.46 -23.58 3.16
N LEU A 305 -13.63 -23.54 2.14
CA LEU A 305 -13.10 -24.69 1.44
C LEU A 305 -11.63 -24.98 1.75
N GLY A 306 -10.89 -23.97 2.20
CA GLY A 306 -9.50 -24.11 2.58
C GLY A 306 -9.27 -24.87 3.89
N LYS A 307 -8.06 -24.81 4.43
CA LYS A 307 -7.69 -25.49 5.68
C LYS A 307 -8.37 -24.93 6.93
N SER A 308 -9.21 -23.92 6.80
CA SER A 308 -10.07 -23.41 7.87
C SER A 308 -11.57 -23.52 7.54
N PRO A 309 -12.03 -24.62 6.99
CA PRO A 309 -13.41 -24.73 6.54
C PRO A 309 -14.39 -24.58 7.70
N GLY A 310 -15.36 -23.71 7.54
CA GLY A 310 -16.50 -23.57 8.44
C GLY A 310 -16.21 -22.95 9.81
N ASN A 311 -15.00 -22.45 10.09
CA ASN A 311 -14.72 -21.84 11.39
C ASN A 311 -14.71 -20.31 11.38
N PHE A 312 -15.14 -19.70 10.28
CA PHE A 312 -15.22 -18.24 10.08
C PHE A 312 -13.91 -17.48 10.25
N GLY A 313 -12.80 -18.17 10.42
CA GLY A 313 -11.47 -17.60 10.41
C GLY A 313 -10.96 -17.55 8.97
N GLN A 314 -10.84 -16.37 8.42
CA GLN A 314 -10.22 -16.21 7.11
C GLN A 314 -8.72 -16.44 7.24
N ILE A 315 -8.14 -17.29 6.40
CA ILE A 315 -6.69 -17.44 6.34
C ILE A 315 -6.06 -16.22 5.66
N SER A 316 -4.90 -15.82 6.15
CA SER A 316 -4.20 -14.64 5.65
C SER A 316 -3.52 -14.91 4.33
N LEU A 317 -2.76 -15.99 4.28
CA LEU A 317 -2.11 -16.43 3.06
C LEU A 317 -1.99 -17.96 3.03
N TYR A 318 -1.81 -18.52 1.86
CA TYR A 318 -1.33 -19.89 1.72
C TYR A 318 -0.35 -20.05 0.56
N ASP A 319 0.55 -21.02 0.73
CA ASP A 319 1.44 -21.49 -0.31
C ASP A 319 0.67 -22.49 -1.19
N ALA A 320 0.39 -22.10 -2.43
CA ALA A 320 -0.40 -22.90 -3.36
C ALA A 320 0.31 -24.24 -3.73
N VAL A 321 1.64 -24.30 -3.64
CA VAL A 321 2.44 -25.48 -3.93
C VAL A 321 2.51 -26.40 -2.72
N ARG A 322 2.87 -25.87 -1.55
CA ARG A 322 3.00 -26.64 -0.31
C ARG A 322 1.70 -26.88 0.40
N ARG A 323 0.65 -26.11 0.07
CA ARG A 323 -0.64 -26.11 0.74
C ARG A 323 -0.54 -25.78 2.24
N GLU A 324 0.46 -24.98 2.59
CA GLU A 324 0.61 -24.45 3.95
C GLU A 324 -0.25 -23.18 4.10
N THR A 325 -0.83 -23.01 5.27
CA THR A 325 -1.72 -21.86 5.54
C THR A 325 -1.32 -21.17 6.83
N TYR A 326 -1.48 -19.84 6.83
CA TYR A 326 -1.23 -18.98 7.97
C TYR A 326 -2.54 -18.29 8.38
N ARG A 327 -2.95 -18.49 9.64
CA ARG A 327 -4.27 -18.08 10.14
C ARG A 327 -4.25 -16.88 11.06
N ASP A 328 -3.08 -16.56 11.64
CA ASP A 328 -2.98 -15.66 12.79
C ASP A 328 -2.84 -14.19 12.42
N PHE A 329 -3.03 -13.87 11.15
CA PHE A 329 -3.04 -12.50 10.65
C PHE A 329 -4.48 -12.04 10.39
N ALA A 330 -4.78 -10.79 10.71
CA ALA A 330 -6.12 -10.22 10.55
C ALA A 330 -6.17 -9.11 9.47
N ASP A 331 -5.13 -8.99 8.67
CA ASP A 331 -4.97 -7.97 7.64
C ASP A 331 -6.09 -8.01 6.59
N GLN A 332 -6.49 -9.19 6.15
CA GLN A 332 -7.54 -9.37 5.13
C GLN A 332 -8.94 -8.94 5.59
N ILE A 333 -9.23 -8.95 6.89
CA ILE A 333 -10.58 -8.64 7.41
C ILE A 333 -10.97 -7.19 7.08
N GLY A 334 -10.05 -6.25 7.28
CA GLY A 334 -10.30 -4.84 7.01
C GLY A 334 -10.56 -4.57 5.55
N ILE A 335 -9.73 -5.09 4.67
CA ILE A 335 -9.88 -4.87 3.24
C ILE A 335 -11.06 -5.64 2.63
N THR A 336 -11.38 -6.84 3.12
CA THR A 336 -12.59 -7.56 2.69
C THR A 336 -13.84 -6.76 3.01
N SER A 337 -13.94 -6.20 4.22
CA SER A 337 -15.05 -5.33 4.63
C SER A 337 -15.13 -4.09 3.75
N ARG A 338 -14.00 -3.47 3.44
CA ARG A 338 -13.92 -2.33 2.54
C ARG A 338 -14.38 -2.68 1.13
N THR A 339 -13.96 -3.82 0.60
CA THR A 339 -14.34 -4.30 -0.74
C THR A 339 -15.84 -4.56 -0.84
N LEU A 340 -16.46 -5.10 0.21
CA LEU A 340 -17.91 -5.28 0.27
C LEU A 340 -18.65 -3.94 0.28
N ILE A 341 -18.20 -2.97 1.05
CA ILE A 341 -18.92 -1.69 1.23
C ILE A 341 -18.67 -0.72 0.08
N GLN A 342 -17.44 -0.61 -0.38
CA GLN A 342 -17.06 0.38 -1.40
C GLN A 342 -17.05 -0.20 -2.82
N GLY A 343 -16.95 -1.51 -2.97
CA GLY A 343 -16.92 -2.16 -4.26
C GLY A 343 -18.28 -2.68 -4.68
N LEU A 344 -18.97 -3.40 -3.80
CA LEU A 344 -20.21 -4.08 -4.15
C LEU A 344 -21.45 -3.18 -3.95
N TYR A 345 -21.46 -2.29 -2.95
CA TYR A 345 -22.58 -1.37 -2.64
C TYR A 345 -22.25 0.08 -2.97
#